data_ce018fa2a733173efb959bb43e9fa0a5
#
_entry.id   ce018fa2a733173efb959bb43e9fa0a5
#
_cell.length_a   1.000
_cell.length_b   1.000
_cell.length_c   1.000
_cell.angle_alpha   90.00
_cell.angle_beta   90.00
_cell.angle_gamma   90.00
#
_symmetry.space_group_name_H-M   'P 1'
#
loop_
_entity.id
_entity.type
_entity.pdbx_description
1 polymer ?
#
loop_
_entity_poly.entity_id
_entity_poly.type
_entity_poly.pdbx_seq_one_letter_code
_entity_poly.pdbx_strand_id
1 'polypeptide(L)'
;MSLPCESIGRRILPIFRAYIAKELIEKYGFTQVEVARKLGTTQAAISQYLRLKRGTADLERFKDDLPIIQSAANELAKKISSGELSQDEIALKFCELCLSIQKKTLRI
;
A
#
# COMPACT_ATOMS: atom_id res chain seq x y z
N MET A 1 7.46 12.89 19.71
CA MET A 1 8.40 12.85 18.59
C MET A 1 7.82 11.95 17.52
N SER A 2 7.53 12.50 16.36
CA SER A 2 6.98 11.70 15.27
C SER A 2 8.09 10.84 14.67
N LEU A 3 7.79 9.57 14.48
CA LEU A 3 8.71 8.67 13.79
C LEU A 3 8.85 9.13 12.33
N PRO A 4 10.07 9.11 11.78
CA PRO A 4 10.23 9.48 10.36
C PRO A 4 9.31 8.71 9.43
N CYS A 5 8.94 7.48 9.76
CA CYS A 5 8.04 6.69 8.94
C CYS A 5 6.61 7.22 8.92
N GLU A 6 6.20 8.06 9.87
CA GLU A 6 4.87 8.66 9.84
C GLU A 6 4.71 9.65 8.70
N SER A 7 5.73 10.47 8.48
CA SER A 7 5.72 11.48 7.42
C SER A 7 5.71 10.82 6.04
N ILE A 8 6.56 9.83 5.82
CA ILE A 8 6.62 9.08 4.58
C ILE A 8 5.38 8.20 4.43
N GLY A 9 4.95 7.57 5.54
CA GLY A 9 3.80 6.68 5.56
C GLY A 9 2.52 7.34 5.10
N ARG A 10 2.29 8.60 5.48
CA ARG A 10 1.09 9.34 5.06
C ARG A 10 0.99 9.48 3.55
N ARG A 11 2.12 9.52 2.86
CA ARG A 11 2.17 9.69 1.40
C ARG A 11 2.22 8.35 0.67
N ILE A 12 2.93 7.38 1.24
CA ILE A 12 3.12 6.07 0.64
C ILE A 12 1.91 5.17 0.89
N LEU A 13 1.27 5.28 2.06
CA LEU A 13 0.17 4.40 2.43
C LEU A 13 -0.97 4.38 1.41
N PRO A 14 -1.46 5.54 0.90
CA PRO A 14 -2.50 5.49 -0.13
C PRO A 14 -2.03 4.81 -1.42
N ILE A 15 -0.77 5.03 -1.80
CA ILE A 15 -0.19 4.40 -3.01
C ILE A 15 -0.13 2.88 -2.82
N PHE A 16 0.37 2.45 -1.67
CA PHE A 16 0.52 1.04 -1.33
C PHE A 16 -0.85 0.34 -1.30
N ARG A 17 -1.82 0.95 -0.62
CA ARG A 17 -3.18 0.43 -0.56
C ARG A 17 -3.84 0.38 -1.93
N ALA A 18 -3.57 1.37 -2.78
CA ALA A 18 -4.11 1.40 -4.13
C ALA A 18 -3.61 0.20 -4.94
N TYR A 19 -2.34 -0.11 -4.87
CA TYR A 19 -1.77 -1.27 -5.58
C TYR A 19 -2.31 -2.58 -5.03
N ILE A 20 -2.43 -2.72 -3.71
CA ILE A 20 -2.99 -3.92 -3.10
C ILE A 20 -4.45 -4.10 -3.53
N ALA A 21 -5.25 -3.04 -3.44
CA ALA A 21 -6.67 -3.07 -3.81
C ALA A 21 -6.84 -3.45 -5.28
N LYS A 22 -6.07 -2.83 -6.15
CA LYS A 22 -6.13 -3.10 -7.59
C LYS A 22 -5.79 -4.57 -7.87
N GLU A 23 -4.75 -5.08 -7.26
CA GLU A 23 -4.32 -6.46 -7.45
C GLU A 23 -5.38 -7.44 -6.95
N LEU A 24 -5.94 -7.21 -5.77
CA LEU A 24 -6.98 -8.07 -5.21
C LEU A 24 -8.24 -8.10 -6.09
N ILE A 25 -8.63 -6.95 -6.62
CA ILE A 25 -9.83 -6.84 -7.44
C ILE A 25 -9.60 -7.46 -8.82
N GLU A 26 -8.52 -7.08 -9.49
CA GLU A 26 -8.27 -7.51 -10.88
C GLU A 26 -7.80 -8.96 -10.99
N LYS A 27 -6.94 -9.39 -10.06
CA LYS A 27 -6.32 -10.71 -10.16
C LYS A 27 -7.04 -11.77 -9.33
N TYR A 28 -7.58 -11.40 -8.18
CA TYR A 28 -8.19 -12.36 -7.26
C TYR A 28 -9.72 -12.23 -7.16
N GLY A 29 -10.31 -11.29 -7.88
CA GLY A 29 -11.77 -11.17 -7.96
C GLY A 29 -12.45 -10.63 -6.73
N PHE A 30 -11.74 -9.94 -5.87
CA PHE A 30 -12.32 -9.35 -4.66
C PHE A 30 -13.22 -8.17 -5.00
N THR A 31 -14.26 -7.97 -4.22
CA THR A 31 -15.08 -6.75 -4.30
C THR A 31 -14.41 -5.63 -3.50
N GLN A 32 -14.80 -4.38 -3.76
CA GLN A 32 -14.30 -3.24 -2.99
C GLN A 32 -14.60 -3.38 -1.49
N VAL A 33 -15.77 -3.92 -1.16
CA VAL A 33 -16.17 -4.15 0.25
C VAL A 33 -15.25 -5.18 0.90
N GLU A 34 -14.95 -6.26 0.20
CA GLU A 34 -14.04 -7.28 0.71
C GLU A 34 -12.63 -6.75 0.94
N VAL A 35 -12.12 -5.96 -0.01
CA VAL A 35 -10.80 -5.34 0.12
C VAL A 35 -10.78 -4.39 1.32
N ALA A 36 -11.82 -3.56 1.46
CA ALA A 36 -11.93 -2.63 2.58
C ALA A 36 -11.87 -3.36 3.92
N ARG A 37 -12.59 -4.47 4.02
CA ARG A 37 -12.60 -5.29 5.23
C ARG A 37 -11.20 -5.86 5.54
N LYS A 38 -10.52 -6.37 4.52
CA LYS A 38 -9.19 -6.95 4.69
C LYS A 38 -8.14 -5.92 5.08
N LEU A 39 -8.25 -4.71 4.53
CA LEU A 39 -7.29 -3.64 4.82
C LEU A 39 -7.68 -2.79 6.03
N GLY A 40 -8.82 -3.06 6.65
CA GLY A 40 -9.26 -2.30 7.81
C GLY A 40 -9.65 -0.87 7.50
N THR A 41 -10.26 -0.64 6.34
CA THR A 41 -10.67 0.69 5.87
C THR A 41 -12.11 0.65 5.35
N THR A 42 -12.56 1.70 4.67
CA THR A 42 -13.91 1.80 4.14
C THR A 42 -13.93 1.56 2.63
N GLN A 43 -15.11 1.18 2.11
CA GLN A 43 -15.28 1.05 0.66
C GLN A 43 -15.01 2.39 -0.05
N ALA A 44 -15.44 3.50 0.55
CA ALA A 44 -15.20 4.82 -0.02
C ALA A 44 -13.71 5.10 -0.18
N ALA A 45 -12.90 4.72 0.82
CA ALA A 45 -11.46 4.87 0.75
C ALA A 45 -10.86 4.01 -0.36
N ILE A 46 -11.32 2.75 -0.50
CA ILE A 46 -10.87 1.88 -1.58
C ILE A 46 -11.21 2.47 -2.94
N SER A 47 -12.42 3.00 -3.09
CA SER A 47 -12.85 3.65 -4.32
C SER A 47 -11.92 4.81 -4.68
N GLN A 48 -11.53 5.62 -3.69
CA GLN A 48 -10.58 6.71 -3.89
C GLN A 48 -9.20 6.21 -4.28
N TYR A 49 -8.70 5.17 -3.64
CA TYR A 49 -7.39 4.59 -3.96
C TYR A 49 -7.34 4.09 -5.41
N LEU A 50 -8.43 3.49 -5.89
CA LEU A 50 -8.52 3.00 -7.26
C LEU A 50 -8.55 4.13 -8.30
N ARG A 51 -8.89 5.34 -7.87
CA ARG A 51 -8.91 6.53 -8.73
C ARG A 51 -7.59 7.27 -8.75
N LEU A 52 -6.57 6.79 -8.03
CA LEU A 52 -5.25 7.42 -8.08
C LEU A 52 -4.72 7.36 -9.51
N LYS A 53 -4.55 8.54 -10.08
CA LYS A 53 -4.08 8.69 -11.47
C LYS A 53 -2.60 8.96 -11.49
N ARG A 54 -1.96 8.58 -12.59
CA ARG A 54 -0.58 8.99 -12.84
C ARG A 54 -0.52 10.52 -12.85
N GLY A 55 0.54 11.07 -12.30
CA GLY A 55 0.75 12.49 -12.27
C GLY A 55 0.33 13.17 -10.98
N THR A 56 -0.15 12.42 -9.99
CA THR A 56 -0.32 13.00 -8.65
C THR A 56 1.07 13.32 -8.10
N ALA A 57 1.18 14.39 -7.30
CA ALA A 57 2.45 14.82 -6.73
C ALA A 57 3.15 13.70 -5.97
N ASP A 58 2.39 12.87 -5.25
CA ASP A 58 2.95 11.78 -4.46
C ASP A 58 3.51 10.67 -5.34
N LEU A 59 2.84 10.31 -6.44
CA LEU A 59 3.34 9.32 -7.38
C LEU A 59 4.64 9.78 -8.03
N GLU A 60 4.71 11.06 -8.41
CA GLU A 60 5.93 11.65 -8.98
C GLU A 60 7.08 11.63 -7.96
N ARG A 61 6.77 12.00 -6.71
CA ARG A 61 7.77 12.07 -5.64
C ARG A 61 8.40 10.70 -5.35
N PHE A 62 7.60 9.63 -5.38
CA PHE A 62 8.07 8.29 -5.06
C PHE A 62 8.28 7.43 -6.30
N LYS A 63 8.44 8.06 -7.45
CA LYS A 63 8.59 7.40 -8.75
C LYS A 63 9.65 6.29 -8.74
N ASP A 64 10.79 6.55 -8.12
CA ASP A 64 11.90 5.60 -8.09
C ASP A 64 11.60 4.41 -7.15
N ASP A 65 10.69 4.60 -6.21
CA ASP A 65 10.31 3.58 -5.23
C ASP A 65 9.08 2.79 -5.66
N LEU A 66 8.40 3.20 -6.73
CA LEU A 66 7.19 2.52 -7.20
C LEU A 66 7.39 1.04 -7.48
N PRO A 67 8.49 0.60 -8.13
CA PRO A 67 8.70 -0.83 -8.34
C PRO A 67 8.78 -1.63 -7.04
N ILE A 68 9.39 -1.07 -6.00
CA ILE A 68 9.50 -1.71 -4.69
C ILE A 68 8.11 -1.78 -4.03
N ILE A 69 7.37 -0.68 -4.07
CA ILE A 69 6.02 -0.60 -3.52
C ILE A 69 5.10 -1.58 -4.22
N GLN A 70 5.16 -1.63 -5.54
CA GLN A 70 4.33 -2.51 -6.35
C GLN A 70 4.64 -3.98 -6.09
N SER A 71 5.92 -4.34 -5.99
CA SER A 71 6.35 -5.70 -5.70
C SER A 71 5.85 -6.15 -4.31
N ALA A 72 6.00 -5.29 -3.30
CA ALA A 72 5.53 -5.56 -1.96
C ALA A 72 4.00 -5.70 -1.93
N ALA A 73 3.29 -4.85 -2.66
CA ALA A 73 1.83 -4.89 -2.74
C ALA A 73 1.35 -6.18 -3.41
N ASN A 74 2.01 -6.62 -4.47
CA ASN A 74 1.67 -7.86 -5.15
C ASN A 74 1.84 -9.07 -4.23
N GLU A 75 2.93 -9.11 -3.49
CA GLU A 75 3.19 -10.18 -2.54
C GLU A 75 2.15 -10.20 -1.41
N LEU A 76 1.84 -9.02 -0.86
CA LEU A 76 0.82 -8.90 0.19
C LEU A 76 -0.56 -9.29 -0.32
N ALA A 77 -0.93 -8.87 -1.52
CA ALA A 77 -2.21 -9.22 -2.12
C ALA A 77 -2.35 -10.74 -2.24
N LYS A 78 -1.29 -11.42 -2.65
CA LYS A 78 -1.28 -12.87 -2.73
C LYS A 78 -1.54 -13.51 -1.37
N LYS A 79 -0.88 -13.04 -0.33
CA LYS A 79 -1.05 -13.56 1.03
C LYS A 79 -2.43 -13.25 1.61
N ILE A 80 -2.94 -12.05 1.33
CA ILE A 80 -4.28 -11.65 1.75
C ILE A 80 -5.33 -12.54 1.08
N SER A 81 -5.17 -12.82 -0.20
CA SER A 81 -6.13 -13.64 -0.94
C SER A 81 -6.21 -15.07 -0.43
N SER A 82 -5.11 -15.59 0.10
CA SER A 82 -5.06 -16.93 0.68
C SER A 82 -5.52 -16.96 2.16
N GLY A 83 -5.78 -15.80 2.75
CA GLY A 83 -6.20 -15.70 4.15
C GLY A 83 -5.08 -15.88 5.16
N GLU A 84 -3.83 -15.79 4.72
CA GLU A 84 -2.68 -16.02 5.60
C GLU A 84 -2.34 -14.86 6.52
N LEU A 85 -2.84 -13.65 6.22
CA LEU A 85 -2.46 -12.45 6.97
C LEU A 85 -3.66 -11.82 7.67
N SER A 86 -3.45 -11.44 8.94
CA SER A 86 -4.36 -10.59 9.69
C SER A 86 -4.10 -9.12 9.35
N GLN A 87 -5.00 -8.23 9.80
CA GLN A 87 -4.82 -6.78 9.65
C GLN A 87 -3.54 -6.29 10.31
N ASP A 88 -3.20 -6.85 11.48
CA ASP A 88 -1.98 -6.47 12.20
C ASP A 88 -0.72 -6.85 11.42
N GLU A 89 -0.72 -8.01 10.79
CA GLU A 89 0.40 -8.46 9.98
C GLU A 89 0.56 -7.61 8.73
N ILE A 90 -0.55 -7.17 8.12
CA ILE A 90 -0.53 -6.26 6.98
C ILE A 90 0.11 -4.93 7.40
N ALA A 91 -0.25 -4.40 8.57
CA ALA A 91 0.32 -3.17 9.09
C ALA A 91 1.82 -3.30 9.33
N LEU A 92 2.28 -4.44 9.86
CA LEU A 92 3.70 -4.70 10.07
C LEU A 92 4.47 -4.74 8.75
N LYS A 93 3.91 -5.37 7.73
CA LYS A 93 4.53 -5.42 6.41
C LYS A 93 4.62 -4.02 5.79
N PHE A 94 3.61 -3.20 6.00
CA PHE A 94 3.65 -1.82 5.55
C PHE A 94 4.76 -1.04 6.26
N CYS A 95 4.93 -1.22 7.57
CA CYS A 95 6.01 -0.59 8.32
C CYS A 95 7.39 -1.01 7.81
N GLU A 96 7.57 -2.29 7.50
CA GLU A 96 8.82 -2.79 6.92
C GLU A 96 9.13 -2.10 5.59
N LEU A 97 8.11 -1.93 4.76
CA LEU A 97 8.27 -1.24 3.48
C LEU A 97 8.67 0.21 3.68
N CYS A 98 8.01 0.92 4.61
CA CYS A 98 8.34 2.31 4.93
C CYS A 98 9.78 2.46 5.38
N LEU A 99 10.24 1.55 6.25
CA LEU A 99 11.62 1.58 6.73
C LEU A 99 12.62 1.34 5.60
N SER A 100 12.31 0.44 4.68
CA SER A 100 13.18 0.18 3.53
C SER A 100 13.33 1.42 2.65
N ILE A 101 12.22 2.09 2.35
CA ILE A 101 12.22 3.30 1.54
C ILE A 101 12.98 4.42 2.25
N GLN A 102 12.77 4.55 3.56
CA GLN A 102 13.41 5.56 4.38
C GLN A 102 14.94 5.40 4.43
N LYS A 103 15.40 4.17 4.61
CA LYS A 103 16.83 3.87 4.60
C LYS A 103 17.48 4.28 3.29
N LYS A 104 16.79 4.06 2.18
CA LYS A 104 17.27 4.44 0.85
C LYS A 104 17.36 5.95 0.73
N THR A 105 16.37 6.68 1.26
CA THR A 105 16.34 8.13 1.23
C THR A 105 17.42 8.75 2.12
N LEU A 106 17.70 8.13 3.26
CA LEU A 106 18.69 8.64 4.22
C LEU A 106 20.13 8.37 3.83
N ARG A 107 20.37 7.60 2.79
CA ARG A 107 21.71 7.27 2.30
C ARG A 107 22.31 8.30 1.36
N ILE A 108 21.69 9.42 1.24
CA ILE A 108 22.18 10.50 0.36
C ILE A 108 23.42 11.16 0.94
#